data_5a041e1b3e8efc2226d3a03e1a20fc3a
#
_entry.id   5a041e1b3e8efc2226d3a03e1a20fc3a
#
_cell.length_a   1.000
_cell.length_b   1.000
_cell.length_c   1.000
_cell.angle_alpha   90.00
_cell.angle_beta   90.00
_cell.angle_gamma   90.00
#
_symmetry.space_group_name_H-M   'P 1'
#
loop_
_entity.id
_entity.type
_entity.pdbx_description
1 polymer ?
#
loop_
_entity_poly.entity_id
_entity_poly.type
_entity_poly.pdbx_seq_one_letter_code
_entity_poly.pdbx_strand_id
1 'polypeptide(L)'
;MKKILFLFILSSFITACRQHKKTYIADVSENTIAIDSFYYKENVFKYTQLGIECKRGNLDNIKQLLAKGANSRFAKKDDYLIYDALFVSIENRHLPIVKYLIENKTDINQIYTEEGLTPLGLARKIGDKEIISYLIKQGAIKYSSDWLATYSGYFLYLKEEKADPRAWGKILVKIDDNVARLQIETYDKSNDKEYVFKEEKNNEISFVDLKNEDYIKIIKKNSTYLLKSSFLDSLLDENNLYTIEKVISK
;
A
#
# COMPACT_ATOMS: atom_id res chain seq x y z
N MET A 1 -10.31 -6.62 67.43
CA MET A 1 -9.56 -5.61 66.61
C MET A 1 -8.95 -6.20 65.34
N LYS A 2 -9.61 -7.11 64.61
CA LYS A 2 -9.10 -7.70 63.36
C LYS A 2 -10.07 -7.60 62.18
N LYS A 3 -11.19 -6.89 62.32
CA LYS A 3 -12.20 -6.76 61.23
C LYS A 3 -12.20 -5.41 60.50
N ILE A 4 -11.40 -4.43 60.92
CA ILE A 4 -11.38 -3.08 60.33
C ILE A 4 -10.27 -2.94 59.27
N LEU A 5 -9.28 -3.84 59.25
CA LEU A 5 -8.15 -3.75 58.32
C LEU A 5 -8.46 -4.31 56.92
N PHE A 6 -9.54 -5.10 56.76
CA PHE A 6 -9.91 -5.70 55.47
C PHE A 6 -10.77 -4.81 54.57
N LEU A 7 -11.38 -3.76 55.14
CA LEU A 7 -12.23 -2.84 54.39
C LEU A 7 -11.45 -1.71 53.69
N PHE A 8 -10.22 -1.42 54.11
CA PHE A 8 -9.36 -0.39 53.47
C PHE A 8 -8.58 -0.90 52.28
N ILE A 9 -8.37 -2.21 52.13
CA ILE A 9 -7.62 -2.78 50.97
C ILE A 9 -8.56 -2.94 49.76
N LEU A 10 -9.87 -3.11 49.99
CA LEU A 10 -10.83 -3.25 48.89
C LEU A 10 -11.19 -1.89 48.22
N SER A 11 -11.04 -0.78 48.95
CA SER A 11 -11.31 0.55 48.42
C SER A 11 -10.18 1.09 47.53
N SER A 12 -8.93 0.64 47.76
CA SER A 12 -7.79 1.04 46.96
C SER A 12 -7.71 0.34 45.60
N PHE A 13 -8.28 -0.87 45.46
CA PHE A 13 -8.33 -1.57 44.17
C PHE A 13 -9.44 -1.07 43.24
N ILE A 14 -10.52 -0.52 43.77
CA ILE A 14 -11.62 0.02 42.97
C ILE A 14 -11.24 1.42 42.41
N THR A 15 -10.37 2.16 43.11
CA THR A 15 -9.89 3.47 42.64
C THR A 15 -8.82 3.34 41.56
N ALA A 16 -7.99 2.29 41.57
CA ALA A 16 -6.94 2.07 40.55
C ALA A 16 -7.52 1.64 39.19
N CYS A 17 -8.67 0.95 39.14
CA CYS A 17 -9.32 0.56 37.90
C CYS A 17 -10.12 1.70 37.23
N ARG A 18 -10.36 2.81 37.96
CA ARG A 18 -11.11 3.97 37.46
C ARG A 18 -10.22 5.09 36.92
N GLN A 19 -8.91 5.01 37.16
CA GLN A 19 -7.95 6.04 36.71
C GLN A 19 -7.38 5.77 35.30
N HIS A 20 -7.62 4.61 34.66
CA HIS A 20 -7.15 4.34 33.31
C HIS A 20 -8.10 4.81 32.20
N LYS A 21 -9.21 5.45 32.53
CA LYS A 21 -10.17 6.00 31.55
C LYS A 21 -10.26 7.53 31.50
N LYS A 22 -9.35 8.26 32.16
CA LYS A 22 -9.50 9.71 32.32
C LYS A 22 -8.23 10.54 32.06
N THR A 23 -7.34 10.08 31.18
CA THR A 23 -6.13 10.83 30.89
C THR A 23 -5.99 11.13 29.39
N TYR A 24 -7.01 11.72 28.76
CA TYR A 24 -6.85 12.39 27.45
C TYR A 24 -7.88 13.51 27.23
N ILE A 25 -8.34 14.13 28.29
CA ILE A 25 -8.94 15.47 28.23
C ILE A 25 -8.41 16.20 29.46
N ALA A 26 -7.12 16.51 29.45
CA ALA A 26 -6.55 17.51 30.32
C ALA A 26 -6.49 18.80 29.53
N ASP A 27 -7.21 19.81 30.00
CA ASP A 27 -6.96 21.23 29.89
C ASP A 27 -5.78 21.63 28.99
N VAL A 28 -6.01 21.63 27.67
CA VAL A 28 -5.06 22.19 26.74
C VAL A 28 -5.47 23.63 26.53
N SER A 29 -4.81 24.53 27.23
CA SER A 29 -4.77 25.93 26.84
C SER A 29 -4.49 25.98 25.33
N GLU A 30 -5.27 26.73 24.57
CA GLU A 30 -5.27 26.79 23.09
C GLU A 30 -3.92 27.07 22.41
N ASN A 31 -2.82 27.14 23.16
CA ASN A 31 -1.52 27.63 22.68
C ASN A 31 -0.40 26.60 22.51
N THR A 32 -0.62 25.26 22.70
CA THR A 32 0.48 24.29 22.59
C THR A 32 0.08 22.89 22.14
N ILE A 33 -0.94 22.76 21.29
CA ILE A 33 -1.14 21.49 20.60
C ILE A 33 -0.06 21.41 19.53
N ALA A 34 0.83 20.42 19.58
CA ALA A 34 1.79 20.19 18.52
C ALA A 34 1.02 20.04 17.20
N ILE A 35 1.42 20.79 16.17
CA ILE A 35 0.71 20.92 14.90
C ILE A 35 0.38 19.57 14.24
N ASP A 36 1.16 18.55 14.54
CA ASP A 36 1.00 17.17 14.03
C ASP A 36 0.39 16.22 15.06
N SER A 37 -0.25 16.70 16.13
CA SER A 37 -0.95 15.85 17.09
C SER A 37 -2.15 15.16 16.45
N PHE A 38 -2.33 13.86 16.76
CA PHE A 38 -3.50 13.11 16.31
C PHE A 38 -4.68 13.29 17.24
N TYR A 39 -5.80 13.73 16.68
CA TYR A 39 -7.06 13.87 17.40
C TYR A 39 -7.90 12.63 17.25
N TYR A 40 -8.44 12.15 18.37
CA TYR A 40 -9.38 11.04 18.38
C TYR A 40 -10.78 11.57 18.04
N LYS A 41 -11.35 11.18 16.93
CA LYS A 41 -12.76 11.41 16.62
C LYS A 41 -13.33 10.17 15.94
N GLU A 42 -14.33 9.59 16.62
CA GLU A 42 -15.20 8.52 16.13
C GLU A 42 -14.52 7.26 15.54
N ASN A 43 -14.41 6.26 16.40
CA ASN A 43 -14.37 4.83 16.11
C ASN A 43 -13.11 4.14 15.61
N VAL A 44 -11.99 4.65 15.35
CA VAL A 44 -10.79 3.84 14.98
C VAL A 44 -9.69 4.70 14.35
N PHE A 45 -10.07 5.76 13.63
CA PHE A 45 -9.09 6.59 12.95
C PHE A 45 -8.75 7.85 13.74
N LYS A 46 -7.46 8.12 13.86
CA LYS A 46 -6.94 9.36 14.41
C LYS A 46 -6.53 10.27 13.25
N TYR A 47 -6.91 11.51 13.30
CA TYR A 47 -6.52 12.51 12.29
C TYR A 47 -5.70 13.63 12.95
N THR A 48 -4.71 14.16 12.22
CA THR A 48 -4.11 15.44 12.55
C THR A 48 -5.05 16.57 12.11
N GLN A 49 -4.80 17.81 12.53
CA GLN A 49 -5.57 18.96 12.03
C GLN A 49 -5.51 19.05 10.51
N LEU A 50 -4.34 18.82 9.91
CA LEU A 50 -4.14 18.72 8.46
C LEU A 50 -5.03 17.62 7.85
N GLY A 51 -5.06 16.44 8.45
CA GLY A 51 -5.90 15.34 7.99
C GLY A 51 -7.39 15.64 8.04
N ILE A 52 -7.86 16.35 9.08
CA ILE A 52 -9.25 16.81 9.18
C ILE A 52 -9.60 17.74 8.02
N GLU A 53 -8.74 18.72 7.73
CA GLU A 53 -8.96 19.66 6.64
C GLU A 53 -8.85 18.98 5.26
N CYS A 54 -7.95 17.98 5.08
CA CYS A 54 -7.92 17.12 3.89
C CYS A 54 -9.22 16.35 3.71
N LYS A 55 -9.77 15.79 4.79
CA LYS A 55 -11.05 15.07 4.75
C LYS A 55 -12.23 15.99 4.39
N ARG A 56 -12.19 17.24 4.85
CA ARG A 56 -13.25 18.26 4.61
C ARG A 56 -13.17 18.91 3.24
N GLY A 57 -12.04 18.82 2.57
CA GLY A 57 -11.83 19.49 1.29
C GLY A 57 -11.42 20.97 1.41
N ASN A 58 -10.92 21.40 2.57
CA ASN A 58 -10.62 22.81 2.83
C ASN A 58 -9.19 23.18 2.41
N LEU A 59 -9.00 23.49 1.14
CA LEU A 59 -7.69 23.79 0.56
C LEU A 59 -7.00 24.99 1.23
N ASP A 60 -7.75 26.03 1.62
CA ASP A 60 -7.14 27.22 2.19
C ASP A 60 -6.57 26.96 3.59
N ASN A 61 -7.27 26.23 4.42
CA ASN A 61 -6.75 25.81 5.72
C ASN A 61 -5.54 24.86 5.57
N ILE A 62 -5.56 23.96 4.57
CA ILE A 62 -4.42 23.09 4.27
C ILE A 62 -3.18 23.92 3.95
N LYS A 63 -3.31 24.92 3.07
CA LYS A 63 -2.21 25.84 2.73
C LYS A 63 -1.66 26.54 3.97
N GLN A 64 -2.53 27.03 4.84
CA GLN A 64 -2.12 27.71 6.08
C GLN A 64 -1.41 26.75 7.05
N LEU A 65 -1.91 25.52 7.22
CA LEU A 65 -1.29 24.52 8.08
C LEU A 65 0.09 24.08 7.58
N LEU A 66 0.22 23.84 6.28
CA LEU A 66 1.51 23.50 5.66
C LEU A 66 2.51 24.66 5.76
N ALA A 67 2.07 25.90 5.59
CA ALA A 67 2.90 27.10 5.79
C ALA A 67 3.37 27.27 7.24
N LYS A 68 2.59 26.79 8.22
CA LYS A 68 2.96 26.74 9.64
C LYS A 68 3.85 25.55 10.01
N GLY A 69 4.21 24.69 9.06
CA GLY A 69 5.10 23.55 9.26
C GLY A 69 4.40 22.24 9.57
N ALA A 70 3.08 22.09 9.33
CA ALA A 70 2.40 20.81 9.44
C ALA A 70 3.02 19.79 8.48
N ASN A 71 3.27 18.57 8.99
CA ASN A 71 3.89 17.53 8.20
C ASN A 71 2.84 16.80 7.34
N SER A 72 2.96 16.93 6.02
CA SER A 72 2.05 16.29 5.05
C SER A 72 2.03 14.77 5.12
N ARG A 73 3.06 14.14 5.69
CA ARG A 73 3.12 12.68 5.87
C ARG A 73 2.24 12.16 7.00
N PHE A 74 1.76 13.04 7.88
CA PHE A 74 0.97 12.67 9.05
C PHE A 74 -0.41 13.30 8.97
N ALA A 75 -1.32 12.66 8.25
CA ALA A 75 -2.68 13.15 8.14
C ALA A 75 -3.71 12.27 8.86
N LYS A 76 -3.55 10.95 8.78
CA LYS A 76 -4.45 9.95 9.37
C LYS A 76 -3.64 8.75 9.87
N LYS A 77 -4.03 8.19 11.00
CA LYS A 77 -3.47 6.97 11.58
C LYS A 77 -4.59 5.98 11.88
N ASP A 78 -4.41 4.73 11.51
CA ASP A 78 -5.14 3.59 12.07
C ASP A 78 -4.28 2.85 13.11
N ASP A 79 -4.65 1.63 13.49
CA ASP A 79 -3.94 0.89 14.53
C ASP A 79 -2.49 0.57 14.14
N TYR A 80 -2.18 0.48 12.84
CA TYR A 80 -0.88 0.03 12.33
C TYR A 80 -0.22 1.02 11.37
N LEU A 81 -0.99 1.76 10.57
CA LEU A 81 -0.48 2.53 9.44
C LEU A 81 -0.71 4.03 9.62
N ILE A 82 0.25 4.81 9.12
CA ILE A 82 0.14 6.27 9.04
C ILE A 82 -0.03 6.65 7.58
N TYR A 83 -1.07 7.42 7.30
CA TYR A 83 -1.38 7.90 5.96
C TYR A 83 -1.11 9.39 5.83
N ASP A 84 -0.61 9.78 4.67
CA ASP A 84 -0.30 11.16 4.37
C ASP A 84 -1.54 11.99 3.95
N ALA A 85 -1.32 13.29 3.73
CA ALA A 85 -2.36 14.20 3.27
C ALA A 85 -2.89 13.84 1.87
N LEU A 86 -2.03 13.28 1.00
CA LEU A 86 -2.41 12.86 -0.34
C LEU A 86 -3.39 11.67 -0.28
N PHE A 87 -3.11 10.66 0.58
CA PHE A 87 -4.01 9.54 0.81
C PHE A 87 -5.41 10.02 1.23
N VAL A 88 -5.48 10.86 2.28
CA VAL A 88 -6.77 11.34 2.81
C VAL A 88 -7.53 12.16 1.77
N SER A 89 -6.82 12.96 0.97
CA SER A 89 -7.43 13.76 -0.08
C SER A 89 -7.97 12.93 -1.24
N ILE A 90 -7.28 11.87 -1.63
CA ILE A 90 -7.75 10.91 -2.64
C ILE A 90 -8.94 10.11 -2.07
N GLU A 91 -8.83 9.59 -0.85
CA GLU A 91 -9.90 8.83 -0.17
C GLU A 91 -11.22 9.61 -0.15
N ASN A 92 -11.14 10.93 -0.02
CA ASN A 92 -12.32 11.83 0.03
C ASN A 92 -12.60 12.58 -1.29
N ARG A 93 -11.95 12.21 -2.39
CA ARG A 93 -12.17 12.70 -3.77
C ARG A 93 -11.94 14.21 -3.94
N HIS A 94 -10.99 14.80 -3.23
CA HIS A 94 -10.68 16.22 -3.29
C HIS A 94 -9.59 16.54 -4.31
N LEU A 95 -9.90 16.47 -5.61
CA LEU A 95 -8.96 16.74 -6.70
C LEU A 95 -8.18 18.07 -6.56
N PRO A 96 -8.77 19.21 -6.13
CA PRO A 96 -8.01 20.44 -5.96
C PRO A 96 -6.87 20.30 -4.93
N ILE A 97 -7.11 19.55 -3.85
CA ILE A 97 -6.09 19.29 -2.82
C ILE A 97 -5.03 18.32 -3.35
N VAL A 98 -5.44 17.26 -4.04
CA VAL A 98 -4.54 16.31 -4.71
C VAL A 98 -3.58 17.06 -5.64
N LYS A 99 -4.10 17.99 -6.47
CA LYS A 99 -3.28 18.82 -7.36
C LYS A 99 -2.28 19.65 -6.56
N TYR A 100 -2.75 20.37 -5.55
CA TYR A 100 -1.90 21.21 -4.71
C TYR A 100 -0.77 20.44 -4.03
N LEU A 101 -1.07 19.26 -3.45
CA LEU A 101 -0.08 18.44 -2.76
C LEU A 101 1.01 17.93 -3.72
N ILE A 102 0.62 17.46 -4.91
CA ILE A 102 1.58 16.95 -5.92
C ILE A 102 2.44 18.09 -6.46
N GLU A 103 1.87 19.27 -6.75
CA GLU A 103 2.61 20.45 -7.17
C GLU A 103 3.62 20.90 -6.09
N ASN A 104 3.33 20.65 -4.82
CA ASN A 104 4.24 20.87 -3.68
C ASN A 104 5.11 19.64 -3.33
N LYS A 105 5.39 18.78 -4.32
CA LYS A 105 6.38 17.68 -4.27
C LYS A 105 6.04 16.55 -3.29
N THR A 106 4.77 16.32 -2.98
CA THR A 106 4.36 15.07 -2.33
C THR A 106 4.67 13.89 -3.27
N ASP A 107 5.16 12.78 -2.73
CA ASP A 107 5.52 11.61 -3.52
C ASP A 107 4.25 10.96 -4.11
N ILE A 108 4.10 11.10 -5.43
CA ILE A 108 2.97 10.56 -6.19
C ILE A 108 2.96 9.02 -6.25
N ASN A 109 4.08 8.38 -5.88
CA ASN A 109 4.25 6.93 -5.90
C ASN A 109 4.51 6.37 -4.49
N GLN A 110 4.12 7.11 -3.44
CA GLN A 110 4.18 6.63 -2.07
C GLN A 110 3.45 5.29 -1.93
N ILE A 111 4.05 4.35 -1.20
CA ILE A 111 3.42 3.06 -0.88
C ILE A 111 2.79 3.17 0.51
N TYR A 112 1.50 2.85 0.61
CA TYR A 112 0.71 3.01 1.83
C TYR A 112 0.50 1.72 2.62
N THR A 113 0.56 0.57 1.97
CA THR A 113 0.33 -0.74 2.61
C THR A 113 1.37 -1.76 2.18
N GLU A 114 1.47 -2.84 2.91
CA GLU A 114 2.35 -3.97 2.55
C GLU A 114 1.97 -4.60 1.20
N GLU A 115 0.70 -4.49 0.80
CA GLU A 115 0.21 -4.95 -0.50
C GLU A 115 0.54 -3.97 -1.64
N GLY A 116 1.34 -2.95 -1.38
CA GLY A 116 1.81 -2.03 -2.42
C GLY A 116 0.78 -0.99 -2.89
N LEU A 117 -0.21 -0.63 -2.06
CA LEU A 117 -1.20 0.39 -2.41
C LEU A 117 -0.53 1.74 -2.64
N THR A 118 -0.68 2.28 -3.86
CA THR A 118 -0.18 3.60 -4.27
C THR A 118 -1.31 4.63 -4.35
N PRO A 119 -1.00 5.94 -4.47
CA PRO A 119 -2.01 6.96 -4.77
C PRO A 119 -2.89 6.63 -5.98
N LEU A 120 -2.29 6.14 -7.06
CA LEU A 120 -3.04 5.73 -8.26
C LEU A 120 -3.91 4.49 -7.98
N GLY A 121 -3.36 3.49 -7.29
CA GLY A 121 -4.10 2.30 -6.87
C GLY A 121 -5.29 2.64 -5.98
N LEU A 122 -5.12 3.57 -5.03
CA LEU A 122 -6.21 4.07 -4.18
C LEU A 122 -7.29 4.78 -5.02
N ALA A 123 -6.88 5.68 -5.93
CA ALA A 123 -7.83 6.40 -6.80
C ALA A 123 -8.65 5.45 -7.67
N ARG A 124 -8.03 4.37 -8.18
CA ARG A 124 -8.73 3.31 -8.94
C ARG A 124 -9.69 2.51 -8.07
N LYS A 125 -9.28 2.15 -6.86
CA LYS A 125 -10.15 1.46 -5.89
C LYS A 125 -11.40 2.27 -5.56
N ILE A 126 -11.26 3.59 -5.49
CA ILE A 126 -12.37 4.54 -5.24
C ILE A 126 -13.18 4.80 -6.53
N GLY A 127 -12.59 4.60 -7.70
CA GLY A 127 -13.23 4.81 -9.00
C GLY A 127 -13.32 6.29 -9.41
N ASP A 128 -12.42 7.15 -8.93
CA ASP A 128 -12.41 8.58 -9.27
C ASP A 128 -11.63 8.84 -10.56
N LYS A 129 -12.35 8.98 -11.68
CA LYS A 129 -11.76 9.12 -13.02
C LYS A 129 -10.93 10.39 -13.20
N GLU A 130 -11.28 11.47 -12.52
CA GLU A 130 -10.56 12.75 -12.64
C GLU A 130 -9.21 12.69 -11.91
N ILE A 131 -9.22 12.15 -10.67
CA ILE A 131 -7.99 11.93 -9.92
C ILE A 131 -7.10 10.92 -10.64
N ILE A 132 -7.63 9.80 -11.15
CA ILE A 132 -6.89 8.81 -11.94
C ILE A 132 -6.20 9.48 -13.12
N SER A 133 -6.95 10.22 -13.94
CA SER A 133 -6.41 10.91 -15.13
C SER A 133 -5.32 11.91 -14.76
N TYR A 134 -5.51 12.65 -13.67
CA TYR A 134 -4.52 13.60 -13.19
C TYR A 134 -3.24 12.91 -12.72
N LEU A 135 -3.35 11.87 -11.90
CA LEU A 135 -2.20 11.11 -11.39
C LEU A 135 -1.36 10.49 -12.53
N ILE A 136 -2.02 9.88 -13.52
CA ILE A 136 -1.34 9.34 -14.70
C ILE A 136 -0.60 10.45 -15.46
N LYS A 137 -1.25 11.59 -15.69
CA LYS A 137 -0.64 12.75 -16.37
C LYS A 137 0.58 13.28 -15.62
N GLN A 138 0.60 13.18 -14.29
CA GLN A 138 1.73 13.60 -13.45
C GLN A 138 2.82 12.52 -13.29
N GLY A 139 2.71 11.38 -13.95
CA GLY A 139 3.73 10.32 -13.94
C GLY A 139 3.59 9.32 -12.79
N ALA A 140 2.37 9.06 -12.33
CA ALA A 140 2.11 7.99 -11.35
C ALA A 140 2.45 6.59 -11.90
N ILE A 141 2.48 6.41 -13.23
CA ILE A 141 3.04 5.24 -13.90
C ILE A 141 4.41 5.63 -14.44
N LYS A 142 5.46 4.96 -14.00
CA LYS A 142 6.86 5.26 -14.34
C LYS A 142 7.41 4.45 -15.50
N TYR A 143 6.60 3.60 -16.13
CA TYR A 143 7.00 2.72 -17.22
C TYR A 143 5.99 2.77 -18.37
N SER A 144 6.36 2.22 -19.53
CA SER A 144 5.48 2.16 -20.70
C SER A 144 4.19 1.39 -20.39
N SER A 145 3.06 1.94 -20.83
CA SER A 145 1.74 1.27 -20.73
C SER A 145 1.68 -0.07 -21.48
N ASP A 146 2.64 -0.32 -22.37
CA ASP A 146 2.76 -1.60 -23.08
C ASP A 146 2.95 -2.80 -22.16
N TRP A 147 3.46 -2.57 -20.96
CA TRP A 147 3.64 -3.60 -19.94
C TRP A 147 2.38 -3.88 -19.13
N LEU A 148 1.39 -2.98 -19.14
CA LEU A 148 0.13 -3.17 -18.39
C LEU A 148 -0.67 -4.31 -19.05
N ALA A 149 -0.63 -5.47 -18.43
CA ALA A 149 -1.30 -6.66 -18.92
C ALA A 149 -1.33 -7.78 -17.86
N THR A 150 -2.09 -8.80 -18.19
CA THR A 150 -1.92 -10.12 -17.59
C THR A 150 -1.07 -10.96 -18.52
N TYR A 151 -0.11 -11.66 -17.96
CA TYR A 151 0.74 -12.63 -18.65
C TYR A 151 0.48 -14.00 -18.06
N SER A 152 0.47 -15.04 -18.90
CA SER A 152 0.32 -16.42 -18.43
C SER A 152 1.36 -17.34 -19.06
N GLY A 153 1.73 -18.35 -18.33
CA GLY A 153 2.68 -19.37 -18.78
C GLY A 153 2.57 -20.64 -17.96
N TYR A 154 3.38 -21.62 -18.30
CA TYR A 154 3.42 -22.88 -17.60
C TYR A 154 4.87 -23.25 -17.30
N PHE A 155 5.05 -24.03 -16.26
CA PHE A 155 6.35 -24.61 -15.88
C PHE A 155 6.20 -26.06 -15.44
N LEU A 156 7.28 -26.82 -15.56
CA LEU A 156 7.28 -28.21 -15.12
C LEU A 156 7.61 -28.27 -13.62
N TYR A 157 6.63 -28.68 -12.82
CA TYR A 157 6.75 -28.78 -11.37
C TYR A 157 7.30 -30.14 -10.91
N LEU A 158 6.77 -31.25 -11.50
CA LEU A 158 7.25 -32.60 -11.22
C LEU A 158 8.06 -33.09 -12.41
N LYS A 159 9.38 -33.01 -12.32
CA LYS A 159 10.33 -33.29 -13.45
C LYS A 159 10.29 -34.71 -13.99
N GLU A 160 10.02 -35.65 -13.12
CA GLU A 160 10.00 -37.11 -13.45
C GLU A 160 8.71 -37.51 -14.18
N GLU A 161 7.66 -36.74 -14.12
CA GLU A 161 6.29 -37.09 -14.54
C GLU A 161 5.75 -36.21 -15.67
N LYS A 162 6.57 -35.85 -16.65
CA LYS A 162 6.23 -34.88 -17.72
C LYS A 162 4.92 -35.15 -18.48
N ALA A 163 4.51 -36.41 -18.56
CA ALA A 163 3.29 -36.81 -19.23
C ALA A 163 2.03 -36.65 -18.35
N ASP A 164 2.18 -36.50 -17.04
CA ASP A 164 1.08 -36.26 -16.12
C ASP A 164 0.69 -34.76 -16.14
N PRO A 165 -0.58 -34.41 -16.42
CA PRO A 165 -1.04 -33.01 -16.35
C PRO A 165 -0.80 -32.34 -15.00
N ARG A 166 -0.72 -33.12 -13.90
CA ARG A 166 -0.44 -32.63 -12.54
C ARG A 166 1.01 -32.20 -12.36
N ALA A 167 1.91 -32.65 -13.25
CA ALA A 167 3.31 -32.27 -13.24
C ALA A 167 3.55 -30.80 -13.66
N TRP A 168 2.55 -30.15 -14.21
CA TRP A 168 2.65 -28.77 -14.70
C TRP A 168 2.02 -27.79 -13.76
N GLY A 169 2.74 -26.70 -13.50
CA GLY A 169 2.22 -25.54 -12.81
C GLY A 169 1.91 -24.40 -13.78
N LYS A 170 1.00 -23.54 -13.38
CA LYS A 170 0.60 -22.34 -14.12
C LYS A 170 1.17 -21.09 -13.48
N ILE A 171 1.61 -20.18 -14.31
CA ILE A 171 2.08 -18.85 -13.92
C ILE A 171 1.07 -17.83 -14.42
N LEU A 172 0.67 -16.91 -13.55
CA LEU A 172 -0.04 -15.69 -13.92
C LEU A 172 0.71 -14.49 -13.35
N VAL A 173 1.03 -13.52 -14.19
CA VAL A 173 1.58 -12.24 -13.75
C VAL A 173 0.65 -11.14 -14.22
N LYS A 174 0.01 -10.44 -13.29
CA LYS A 174 -0.77 -9.25 -13.59
C LYS A 174 0.01 -8.01 -13.23
N ILE A 175 0.30 -7.17 -14.22
CA ILE A 175 0.90 -5.85 -14.01
C ILE A 175 -0.24 -4.82 -14.04
N ASP A 176 -0.41 -4.13 -12.93
CA ASP A 176 -1.40 -3.10 -12.74
C ASP A 176 -0.79 -1.96 -11.92
N ASP A 177 -0.80 -0.74 -12.47
CA ASP A 177 -0.08 0.39 -11.88
C ASP A 177 1.42 0.11 -11.70
N ASN A 178 1.95 0.41 -10.50
CA ASN A 178 3.35 0.12 -10.14
C ASN A 178 3.49 -1.22 -9.39
N VAL A 179 2.51 -2.10 -9.51
CA VAL A 179 2.48 -3.40 -8.83
C VAL A 179 2.38 -4.53 -9.86
N ALA A 180 3.14 -5.57 -9.63
CA ALA A 180 2.99 -6.84 -10.32
C ALA A 180 2.55 -7.92 -9.32
N ARG A 181 1.46 -8.63 -9.62
CA ARG A 181 0.99 -9.78 -8.85
C ARG A 181 1.39 -11.04 -9.58
N LEU A 182 2.19 -11.85 -8.93
CA LEU A 182 2.59 -13.17 -9.39
C LEU A 182 1.74 -14.22 -8.67
N GLN A 183 0.94 -14.95 -9.43
CA GLN A 183 0.19 -16.10 -8.95
C GLN A 183 0.77 -17.38 -9.56
N ILE A 184 1.05 -18.36 -8.72
CA ILE A 184 1.55 -19.66 -9.10
C ILE A 184 0.60 -20.73 -8.61
N GLU A 185 0.06 -21.50 -9.54
CA GLU A 185 -0.85 -22.61 -9.27
C GLU A 185 -0.17 -23.91 -9.65
N THR A 186 -0.10 -24.85 -8.72
CA THR A 186 0.29 -26.26 -8.94
C THR A 186 -0.88 -27.16 -8.57
N TYR A 187 -0.73 -28.45 -8.80
CA TYR A 187 -1.77 -29.42 -8.44
C TYR A 187 -2.20 -29.32 -6.97
N ASP A 188 -1.26 -29.06 -6.06
CA ASP A 188 -1.44 -29.13 -4.61
C ASP A 188 -1.35 -27.78 -3.89
N LYS A 189 -0.92 -26.71 -4.59
CA LYS A 189 -0.66 -25.40 -3.97
C LYS A 189 -1.02 -24.24 -4.88
N SER A 190 -1.42 -23.14 -4.25
CA SER A 190 -1.50 -21.83 -4.86
C SER A 190 -0.70 -20.83 -4.02
N ASN A 191 0.10 -20.02 -4.67
CA ASN A 191 0.90 -18.96 -4.05
C ASN A 191 0.67 -17.66 -4.78
N ASP A 192 0.41 -16.59 -4.02
CA ASP A 192 0.25 -15.23 -4.52
C ASP A 192 1.32 -14.35 -3.89
N LYS A 193 2.00 -13.55 -4.73
CA LYS A 193 2.99 -12.57 -4.29
C LYS A 193 2.80 -11.24 -5.00
N GLU A 194 3.03 -10.15 -4.29
CA GLU A 194 3.01 -8.80 -4.83
C GLU A 194 4.40 -8.19 -4.83
N TYR A 195 4.70 -7.46 -5.91
CA TYR A 195 5.96 -6.80 -6.14
C TYR A 195 5.71 -5.38 -6.62
N VAL A 196 6.54 -4.44 -6.20
CA VAL A 196 6.47 -3.05 -6.60
C VAL A 196 7.47 -2.75 -7.72
N PHE A 197 7.12 -1.81 -8.59
CA PHE A 197 7.95 -1.41 -9.71
C PHE A 197 9.33 -0.93 -9.24
N LYS A 198 10.38 -1.45 -9.85
CA LYS A 198 11.77 -1.05 -9.63
C LYS A 198 12.30 -0.23 -10.79
N GLU A 199 12.36 -0.81 -11.98
CA GLU A 199 12.91 -0.16 -13.17
C GLU A 199 12.40 -0.77 -14.47
N GLU A 200 12.44 0.04 -15.55
CA GLU A 200 12.29 -0.39 -16.94
C GLU A 200 13.56 -0.03 -17.69
N LYS A 201 14.16 -0.99 -18.36
CA LYS A 201 15.40 -0.79 -19.12
C LYS A 201 15.55 -1.85 -20.22
N ASN A 202 15.90 -1.45 -21.45
CA ASN A 202 16.29 -2.36 -22.53
C ASN A 202 15.30 -3.51 -22.80
N ASN A 203 14.00 -3.21 -22.94
CA ASN A 203 12.95 -4.22 -23.13
C ASN A 203 12.78 -5.18 -21.93
N GLU A 204 13.19 -4.76 -20.76
CA GLU A 204 13.00 -5.46 -19.48
C GLU A 204 12.28 -4.56 -18.51
N ILE A 205 11.29 -5.12 -17.78
CA ILE A 205 10.66 -4.46 -16.64
C ILE A 205 10.89 -5.34 -15.40
N SER A 206 11.26 -4.72 -14.31
CA SER A 206 11.54 -5.41 -13.05
C SER A 206 10.73 -4.85 -11.89
N PHE A 207 10.36 -5.75 -11.00
CA PHE A 207 9.64 -5.49 -9.77
C PHE A 207 10.34 -6.23 -8.62
N VAL A 208 10.25 -5.68 -7.42
CA VAL A 208 10.83 -6.25 -6.20
C VAL A 208 9.79 -6.28 -5.10
N ASP A 209 9.94 -7.17 -4.14
CA ASP A 209 9.16 -7.10 -2.90
C ASP A 209 9.59 -5.87 -2.07
N LEU A 210 8.83 -5.52 -1.05
CA LEU A 210 9.11 -4.34 -0.21
C LEU A 210 10.44 -4.44 0.56
N LYS A 211 10.98 -5.64 0.75
CA LYS A 211 12.25 -5.89 1.42
C LYS A 211 13.44 -5.92 0.48
N ASN A 212 13.21 -5.89 -0.86
CA ASN A 212 14.21 -6.13 -1.91
C ASN A 212 14.91 -7.51 -1.82
N GLU A 213 14.25 -8.49 -1.22
CA GLU A 213 14.77 -9.86 -1.09
C GLU A 213 14.33 -10.73 -2.27
N ASP A 214 13.14 -10.45 -2.81
CA ASP A 214 12.52 -11.20 -3.89
C ASP A 214 12.27 -10.29 -5.10
N TYR A 215 12.33 -10.84 -6.32
CA TYR A 215 12.10 -10.06 -7.52
C TYR A 215 11.45 -10.87 -8.63
N ILE A 216 10.79 -10.14 -9.53
CA ILE A 216 10.41 -10.64 -10.85
C ILE A 216 10.92 -9.68 -11.93
N LYS A 217 11.24 -10.26 -13.10
CA LYS A 217 11.59 -9.53 -14.31
C LYS A 217 10.83 -10.11 -15.48
N ILE A 218 10.29 -9.25 -16.32
CA ILE A 218 9.71 -9.64 -17.60
C ILE A 218 10.58 -9.04 -18.70
N ILE A 219 11.05 -9.90 -19.58
CA ILE A 219 11.94 -9.55 -20.69
C ILE A 219 11.17 -9.76 -21.99
N LYS A 220 11.05 -8.71 -22.81
CA LYS A 220 10.43 -8.78 -24.14
C LYS A 220 11.49 -9.12 -25.17
N LYS A 221 11.34 -10.28 -25.83
CA LYS A 221 12.18 -10.70 -26.97
C LYS A 221 11.29 -10.90 -28.20
N ASN A 222 11.35 -9.95 -29.15
CA ASN A 222 10.46 -9.92 -30.31
C ASN A 222 8.98 -9.94 -29.88
N SER A 223 8.24 -11.02 -30.20
CA SER A 223 6.85 -11.25 -29.84
C SER A 223 6.67 -12.08 -28.58
N THR A 224 7.76 -12.55 -27.96
CA THR A 224 7.75 -13.47 -26.80
C THR A 224 8.14 -12.70 -25.53
N TYR A 225 7.57 -13.10 -24.43
CA TYR A 225 7.93 -12.59 -23.09
C TYR A 225 8.54 -13.72 -22.27
N LEU A 226 9.59 -13.39 -21.53
CA LEU A 226 10.27 -14.32 -20.63
C LEU A 226 10.16 -13.78 -19.20
N LEU A 227 9.75 -14.63 -18.27
CA LEU A 227 9.71 -14.32 -16.84
C LEU A 227 10.96 -14.89 -16.16
N LYS A 228 11.60 -14.09 -15.34
CA LYS A 228 12.58 -14.46 -14.33
C LYS A 228 11.99 -14.17 -12.96
N SER A 229 12.05 -15.11 -12.04
CA SER A 229 11.49 -14.96 -10.69
C SER A 229 12.34 -15.68 -9.68
N SER A 230 12.86 -14.95 -8.69
CA SER A 230 13.60 -15.53 -7.57
C SER A 230 12.73 -16.49 -6.75
N PHE A 231 11.43 -16.21 -6.64
CA PHE A 231 10.50 -17.11 -5.98
C PHE A 231 10.34 -18.46 -6.70
N LEU A 232 10.17 -18.43 -8.04
CA LEU A 232 10.11 -19.67 -8.84
C LEU A 232 11.42 -20.42 -8.81
N ASP A 233 12.55 -19.71 -8.88
CA ASP A 233 13.88 -20.31 -8.78
C ASP A 233 14.05 -21.03 -7.43
N SER A 234 13.61 -20.44 -6.34
CA SER A 234 13.62 -21.06 -5.00
C SER A 234 12.64 -22.22 -4.87
N LEU A 235 11.46 -22.13 -5.50
CA LEU A 235 10.44 -23.18 -5.46
C LEU A 235 10.89 -24.45 -6.19
N LEU A 236 11.65 -24.30 -7.28
CA LEU A 236 12.05 -25.38 -8.18
C LEU A 236 13.52 -25.81 -8.01
N ASP A 237 14.27 -25.14 -7.14
CA ASP A 237 15.72 -25.27 -7.00
C ASP A 237 16.45 -25.13 -8.35
N GLU A 238 16.03 -24.14 -9.14
CA GLU A 238 16.51 -23.86 -10.49
C GLU A 238 16.66 -22.35 -10.71
N ASN A 239 17.44 -21.99 -11.73
CA ASN A 239 17.64 -20.61 -12.16
C ASN A 239 17.23 -20.47 -13.62
N ASN A 240 15.93 -20.43 -13.90
CA ASN A 240 15.37 -20.51 -15.23
C ASN A 240 14.69 -19.22 -15.72
N LEU A 241 14.48 -19.19 -17.05
CA LEU A 241 13.59 -18.26 -17.72
C LEU A 241 12.34 -19.00 -18.17
N TYR A 242 11.18 -18.50 -17.80
CA TYR A 242 9.90 -19.12 -18.14
C TYR A 242 9.24 -18.34 -19.27
N THR A 243 8.81 -19.02 -20.31
CA THR A 243 8.06 -18.39 -21.39
C THR A 243 6.65 -18.06 -20.91
N ILE A 244 6.25 -16.81 -21.10
CA ILE A 244 4.92 -16.31 -20.79
C ILE A 244 4.34 -15.59 -22.00
N GLU A 245 3.03 -15.55 -22.10
CA GLU A 245 2.29 -14.89 -23.18
C GLU A 245 1.40 -13.79 -22.60
N LYS A 246 1.29 -12.69 -23.33
CA LYS A 246 0.39 -11.60 -22.98
C LYS A 246 -1.05 -12.04 -23.24
N VAL A 247 -1.87 -12.06 -22.19
CA VAL A 247 -3.30 -12.40 -22.30
C VAL A 247 -4.04 -11.19 -22.86
N ILE A 248 -4.59 -11.36 -24.04
CA ILE A 248 -5.46 -10.35 -24.67
C ILE A 248 -6.85 -10.58 -24.13
N SER A 249 -7.37 -9.69 -23.28
CA SER A 249 -8.79 -9.70 -22.91
C SER A 249 -9.63 -9.38 -24.16
N LYS A 250 -10.46 -10.34 -24.55
CA LYS A 250 -11.48 -10.14 -25.59
C LYS A 250 -12.59 -9.24 -25.09
#